data_670a920a315d461a0485593c81892956
#
_entry.id   670a920a315d461a0485593c81892956
#
_cell.length_a   1.000
_cell.length_b   1.000
_cell.length_c   1.000
_cell.angle_alpha   90.00
_cell.angle_beta   90.00
_cell.angle_gamma   90.00
#
_symmetry.space_group_name_H-M   'P 1'
#
loop_
_entity.id
_entity.type
_entity.pdbx_description
1 polymer ?
#
loop_
_entity_poly.entity_id
_entity_poly.type
_entity_poly.pdbx_seq_one_letter_code
_entity_poly.pdbx_strand_id
1 'polypeptide(L)'
;MFSAIQGEGANVGCRQIFIRLAGCDLRCTYCDSAHTWFVPAHALIEAQVGDRYFQTVPNPVTAAHILEAVQQLNTPPIHDSISLTGGEPLLHAATLALFLPLLKAHSSLPLYLETGGHHPEALEQILPYLDSVGMDIKLPSVSGECHWSAHEAFLRLCDRAPVEVFCKVIISQTTDPADLDRLATLVASVNPHIPVFLQPVTPVGTGRCTPPPTPEQLLRWQAQLKAQLTQVRVVPQTHKYLGQR
;
A
#
# COMPACT_ATOMS: atom_id res chain seq x y z
N MET A 1 14.54 0.81 4.91
CA MET A 1 13.59 0.98 6.03
C MET A 1 13.72 2.39 6.57
N PHE A 2 12.61 3.05 6.97
CA PHE A 2 12.61 4.45 7.38
C PHE A 2 11.34 4.82 8.15
N SER A 3 11.37 5.93 8.91
CA SER A 3 10.23 6.56 9.56
C SER A 3 9.67 7.67 8.68
N ALA A 4 8.35 7.71 8.49
CA ALA A 4 7.69 8.79 7.75
C ALA A 4 6.22 8.93 8.16
N ILE A 5 5.61 10.03 7.72
CA ILE A 5 4.16 10.23 7.80
C ILE A 5 3.50 9.55 6.61
N GLN A 6 2.57 8.64 6.88
CA GLN A 6 1.76 8.00 5.84
C GLN A 6 0.91 9.02 5.10
N GLY A 7 0.97 8.99 3.79
CA GLY A 7 0.28 9.95 2.93
C GLY A 7 -0.85 9.38 2.11
N GLU A 8 -1.27 8.13 2.34
CA GLU A 8 -2.25 7.44 1.50
C GLU A 8 -3.30 6.66 2.31
N GLY A 9 -4.45 6.47 1.70
CA GLY A 9 -5.51 5.60 2.23
C GLY A 9 -6.06 6.02 3.59
N ALA A 10 -6.39 5.04 4.41
CA ALA A 10 -7.00 5.25 5.74
C ALA A 10 -6.01 5.82 6.77
N ASN A 11 -4.72 5.56 6.58
CA ASN A 11 -3.67 5.89 7.55
C ASN A 11 -3.01 7.26 7.31
N VAL A 12 -3.61 8.13 6.49
CA VAL A 12 -3.10 9.48 6.23
C VAL A 12 -2.88 10.23 7.53
N GLY A 13 -1.65 10.75 7.72
CA GLY A 13 -1.24 11.51 8.89
C GLY A 13 -0.60 10.67 9.99
N CYS A 14 -0.75 9.34 9.98
CA CYS A 14 -0.11 8.44 10.94
C CYS A 14 1.40 8.37 10.71
N ARG A 15 2.18 8.31 11.78
CA ARG A 15 3.61 8.08 11.68
C ARG A 15 3.90 6.58 11.67
N GLN A 16 4.58 6.09 10.64
CA GLN A 16 4.85 4.67 10.47
C GLN A 16 6.33 4.37 10.26
N ILE A 17 6.75 3.16 10.66
CA ILE A 17 8.01 2.58 10.22
C ILE A 17 7.74 1.83 8.93
N PHE A 18 8.33 2.26 7.82
CA PHE A 18 8.19 1.62 6.53
C PHE A 18 9.29 0.57 6.32
N ILE A 19 8.89 -0.70 6.21
CA ILE A 19 9.74 -1.79 5.71
C ILE A 19 9.42 -1.95 4.24
N ARG A 20 10.22 -1.33 3.38
CA ARG A 20 10.02 -1.34 1.92
C ARG A 20 10.77 -2.50 1.29
N LEU A 21 10.04 -3.47 0.78
CA LEU A 21 10.55 -4.65 0.08
C LEU A 21 10.76 -4.33 -1.41
N ALA A 22 11.83 -4.83 -2.00
CA ALA A 22 12.12 -4.68 -3.42
C ALA A 22 11.62 -5.90 -4.21
N GLY A 23 11.37 -5.69 -5.49
CA GLY A 23 10.73 -6.65 -6.39
C GLY A 23 9.24 -6.30 -6.59
N CYS A 24 8.82 -6.24 -7.85
CA CYS A 24 7.42 -6.09 -8.23
C CYS A 24 7.22 -6.77 -9.58
N ASP A 25 6.13 -7.49 -9.73
CA ASP A 25 5.72 -8.15 -10.97
C ASP A 25 4.77 -7.28 -11.83
N LEU A 26 4.23 -6.19 -11.26
CA LEU A 26 3.43 -5.21 -11.99
C LEU A 26 4.29 -4.14 -12.66
N ARG A 27 3.72 -3.52 -13.72
CA ARG A 27 4.35 -2.40 -14.46
C ARG A 27 3.37 -1.25 -14.64
N CYS A 28 2.72 -0.85 -13.54
CA CYS A 28 1.73 0.22 -13.55
C CYS A 28 2.28 1.49 -14.19
N THR A 29 1.52 2.11 -15.07
CA THR A 29 1.93 3.29 -15.85
C THR A 29 2.23 4.51 -14.99
N TYR A 30 1.59 4.61 -13.82
CA TYR A 30 1.70 5.71 -12.86
C TYR A 30 2.66 5.43 -11.69
N CYS A 31 3.40 4.32 -11.72
CA CYS A 31 4.24 3.91 -10.59
C CYS A 31 5.26 5.00 -10.22
N ASP A 32 5.15 5.51 -9.01
CA ASP A 32 6.07 6.51 -8.45
C ASP A 32 7.27 5.87 -7.71
N SER A 33 7.22 4.56 -7.54
CA SER A 33 8.23 3.75 -6.84
C SER A 33 8.94 2.76 -7.78
N ALA A 34 9.10 3.09 -9.06
CA ALA A 34 9.69 2.21 -10.08
C ALA A 34 11.11 1.69 -9.73
N HIS A 35 11.82 2.40 -8.85
CA HIS A 35 13.11 1.96 -8.30
C HIS A 35 13.00 0.65 -7.47
N THR A 36 11.80 0.26 -7.06
CA THR A 36 11.53 -0.99 -6.32
C THR A 36 11.23 -2.18 -7.23
N TRP A 37 11.12 -2.01 -8.53
CA TRP A 37 10.83 -3.12 -9.45
C TRP A 37 11.89 -4.22 -9.43
N PHE A 38 13.13 -3.85 -9.14
CA PHE A 38 14.26 -4.78 -9.09
C PHE A 38 14.89 -4.75 -7.71
N VAL A 39 15.45 -5.91 -7.30
CA VAL A 39 16.16 -6.03 -6.04
C VAL A 39 17.54 -5.40 -6.16
N PRO A 40 17.86 -4.34 -5.42
CA PRO A 40 19.19 -3.73 -5.44
C PRO A 40 20.20 -4.55 -4.64
N ALA A 41 21.50 -4.38 -4.92
CA ALA A 41 22.57 -5.02 -4.15
C ALA A 41 22.64 -4.56 -2.69
N HIS A 42 22.11 -3.38 -2.39
CA HIS A 42 22.14 -2.77 -1.06
C HIS A 42 20.77 -2.25 -0.66
N ALA A 43 20.49 -2.34 0.62
CA ALA A 43 19.33 -1.70 1.27
C ALA A 43 19.76 -0.41 1.98
N LEU A 44 18.80 0.50 2.15
CA LEU A 44 18.96 1.73 2.91
C LEU A 44 18.14 1.63 4.21
N ILE A 45 18.79 1.81 5.34
CA ILE A 45 18.16 1.81 6.67
C ILE A 45 18.43 3.16 7.32
N GLU A 46 17.38 3.86 7.74
CA GLU A 46 17.51 5.12 8.46
C GLU A 46 18.18 4.89 9.82
N ALA A 47 19.23 5.63 10.10
CA ALA A 47 20.05 5.43 11.29
C ALA A 47 19.42 5.98 12.58
N GLN A 48 18.74 7.14 12.47
CA GLN A 48 18.04 7.79 13.58
C GLN A 48 16.68 8.29 13.10
N VAL A 49 15.70 8.15 13.93
CA VAL A 49 14.32 8.49 13.60
C VAL A 49 14.17 9.96 13.18
N GLY A 50 13.76 10.18 11.94
CA GLY A 50 13.42 11.50 11.38
C GLY A 50 14.61 12.35 10.92
N ASP A 51 15.84 11.87 11.00
CA ASP A 51 17.04 12.61 10.56
C ASP A 51 17.30 12.46 9.04
N ARG A 52 16.64 11.45 8.43
CA ARG A 52 16.78 11.12 7.00
C ARG A 52 18.22 10.74 6.60
N TYR A 53 19.05 10.40 7.57
CA TYR A 53 20.37 9.83 7.34
C TYR A 53 20.28 8.33 7.18
N PHE A 54 20.77 7.80 6.07
CA PHE A 54 20.63 6.39 5.69
C PHE A 54 21.97 5.68 5.69
N GLN A 55 22.01 4.57 6.41
CA GLN A 55 23.10 3.60 6.30
C GLN A 55 22.82 2.67 5.13
N THR A 56 23.87 2.35 4.37
CA THR A 56 23.82 1.38 3.29
C THR A 56 24.29 0.02 3.81
N VAL A 57 23.44 -1.00 3.65
CA VAL A 57 23.75 -2.36 4.08
C VAL A 57 23.60 -3.35 2.92
N PRO A 58 24.35 -4.46 2.86
CA PRO A 58 24.18 -5.46 1.81
C PRO A 58 22.80 -6.12 1.86
N ASN A 59 22.22 -6.43 0.69
CA ASN A 59 21.06 -7.29 0.57
C ASN A 59 21.50 -8.76 0.35
N PRO A 60 20.74 -9.74 0.89
CA PRO A 60 19.55 -9.60 1.75
C PRO A 60 19.90 -9.16 3.18
N VAL A 61 19.04 -8.30 3.75
CA VAL A 61 19.18 -7.88 5.15
C VAL A 61 18.67 -8.99 6.06
N THR A 62 19.38 -9.29 7.14
CA THR A 62 18.97 -10.33 8.10
C THR A 62 17.78 -9.89 8.96
N ALA A 63 16.99 -10.86 9.43
CA ALA A 63 15.87 -10.61 10.35
C ALA A 63 16.35 -9.88 11.62
N ALA A 64 17.46 -10.30 12.21
CA ALA A 64 18.03 -9.65 13.40
C ALA A 64 18.30 -8.15 13.17
N HIS A 65 18.92 -7.81 12.04
CA HIS A 65 19.21 -6.40 11.70
C HIS A 65 17.93 -5.58 11.49
N ILE A 66 16.87 -6.17 10.89
CA ILE A 66 15.58 -5.48 10.75
C ILE A 66 14.94 -5.24 12.12
N LEU A 67 14.97 -6.23 13.01
CA LEU A 67 14.41 -6.10 14.37
C LEU A 67 15.13 -5.03 15.20
N GLU A 68 16.46 -5.02 15.17
CA GLU A 68 17.27 -3.97 15.82
C GLU A 68 16.92 -2.57 15.29
N ALA A 69 16.79 -2.44 13.97
CA ALA A 69 16.46 -1.17 13.35
C ALA A 69 15.02 -0.72 13.66
N VAL A 70 14.04 -1.64 13.76
CA VAL A 70 12.69 -1.31 14.24
C VAL A 70 12.74 -0.76 15.67
N GLN A 71 13.50 -1.39 16.56
CA GLN A 71 13.67 -0.93 17.94
C GLN A 71 14.32 0.46 18.00
N GLN A 72 15.38 0.68 17.24
CA GLN A 72 16.07 1.98 17.17
C GLN A 72 15.14 3.09 16.67
N LEU A 73 14.41 2.85 15.58
CA LEU A 73 13.48 3.82 15.01
C LEU A 73 12.28 4.08 15.93
N ASN A 74 11.86 3.13 16.76
CA ASN A 74 10.77 3.31 17.72
C ASN A 74 11.24 3.72 19.13
N THR A 75 12.40 4.34 19.22
CA THR A 75 12.92 4.87 20.49
C THR A 75 13.18 6.38 20.34
N PRO A 76 12.35 7.25 20.98
CA PRO A 76 11.17 6.94 21.81
C PRO A 76 9.99 6.35 21.01
N PRO A 77 8.99 5.72 21.67
CA PRO A 77 7.83 5.14 20.98
C PRO A 77 6.91 6.25 20.45
N ILE A 78 6.96 6.47 19.14
CA ILE A 78 6.26 7.56 18.45
C ILE A 78 5.54 7.10 17.17
N HIS A 79 5.58 5.80 16.87
CA HIS A 79 4.96 5.26 15.66
C HIS A 79 3.62 4.60 15.97
N ASP A 80 2.68 4.74 15.02
CA ASP A 80 1.34 4.15 15.11
C ASP A 80 1.33 2.70 14.61
N SER A 81 2.21 2.35 13.65
CA SER A 81 2.29 1.00 13.08
C SER A 81 3.57 0.79 12.29
N ILE A 82 3.80 -0.47 11.86
CA ILE A 82 4.83 -0.85 10.89
C ILE A 82 4.13 -1.13 9.55
N SER A 83 4.51 -0.41 8.50
CA SER A 83 4.02 -0.61 7.14
C SER A 83 4.94 -1.56 6.37
N LEU A 84 4.40 -2.69 5.94
CA LEU A 84 5.02 -3.60 4.97
C LEU A 84 4.61 -3.14 3.58
N THR A 85 5.52 -2.60 2.83
CA THR A 85 5.27 -1.97 1.53
C THR A 85 6.40 -2.29 0.55
N GLY A 86 6.44 -1.63 -0.60
CA GLY A 86 7.59 -1.74 -1.49
C GLY A 86 7.25 -1.71 -2.96
N GLY A 87 7.77 -2.68 -3.71
CA GLY A 87 7.25 -3.10 -4.99
C GLY A 87 5.95 -3.87 -4.77
N GLU A 88 6.04 -5.21 -4.66
CA GLU A 88 4.93 -6.04 -4.17
C GLU A 88 5.41 -6.92 -3.01
N PRO A 89 5.00 -6.61 -1.76
CA PRO A 89 5.46 -7.35 -0.59
C PRO A 89 5.12 -8.85 -0.61
N LEU A 90 4.01 -9.23 -1.23
CA LEU A 90 3.54 -10.61 -1.28
C LEU A 90 4.39 -11.53 -2.15
N LEU A 91 5.27 -10.98 -2.99
CA LEU A 91 6.33 -11.78 -3.65
C LEU A 91 7.30 -12.42 -2.63
N HIS A 92 7.33 -11.90 -1.41
CA HIS A 92 8.15 -12.39 -0.31
C HIS A 92 7.34 -13.12 0.78
N ALA A 93 6.11 -13.57 0.48
CA ALA A 93 5.18 -14.13 1.48
C ALA A 93 5.79 -15.27 2.29
N ALA A 94 6.51 -16.20 1.67
CA ALA A 94 7.17 -17.30 2.38
C ALA A 94 8.24 -16.82 3.40
N THR A 95 8.99 -15.77 3.06
CA THR A 95 9.96 -15.15 3.99
C THR A 95 9.24 -14.35 5.07
N LEU A 96 8.19 -13.62 4.71
CA LEU A 96 7.37 -12.86 5.66
C LEU A 96 6.67 -13.77 6.66
N ALA A 97 6.17 -14.93 6.25
CA ALA A 97 5.54 -15.92 7.14
C ALA A 97 6.49 -16.41 8.25
N LEU A 98 7.80 -16.46 7.98
CA LEU A 98 8.83 -16.78 8.97
C LEU A 98 9.23 -15.55 9.82
N PHE A 99 9.21 -14.38 9.24
CA PHE A 99 9.69 -13.16 9.88
C PHE A 99 8.63 -12.48 10.76
N LEU A 100 7.36 -12.42 10.33
CA LEU A 100 6.32 -11.66 11.04
C LEU A 100 6.03 -12.17 12.47
N PRO A 101 6.06 -13.50 12.78
CA PRO A 101 5.98 -13.96 14.16
C PRO A 101 7.09 -13.38 15.05
N LEU A 102 8.32 -13.29 14.52
CA LEU A 102 9.45 -12.71 15.25
C LEU A 102 9.25 -11.20 15.46
N LEU A 103 8.76 -10.51 14.43
CA LEU A 103 8.48 -9.08 14.52
C LEU A 103 7.39 -8.78 15.55
N LYS A 104 6.28 -9.56 15.56
CA LYS A 104 5.20 -9.41 16.57
C LYS A 104 5.67 -9.74 18.00
N ALA A 105 6.60 -10.67 18.17
CA ALA A 105 7.21 -10.94 19.47
C ALA A 105 8.16 -9.83 19.94
N HIS A 106 8.74 -9.08 18.99
CA HIS A 106 9.73 -8.02 19.26
C HIS A 106 9.09 -6.62 19.40
N SER A 107 7.96 -6.37 18.76
CA SER A 107 7.28 -5.07 18.72
C SER A 107 5.79 -5.22 18.92
N SER A 108 5.20 -4.34 19.74
CA SER A 108 3.74 -4.23 19.92
C SER A 108 3.04 -3.38 18.86
N LEU A 109 3.78 -2.79 17.91
CA LEU A 109 3.19 -1.98 16.85
C LEU A 109 2.32 -2.84 15.92
N PRO A 110 1.12 -2.37 15.57
CA PRO A 110 0.29 -3.01 14.57
C PRO A 110 1.01 -3.17 13.23
N LEU A 111 0.74 -4.26 12.51
CA LEU A 111 1.32 -4.55 11.20
C LEU A 111 0.32 -4.20 10.08
N TYR A 112 0.70 -3.27 9.25
CA TYR A 112 -0.08 -2.80 8.10
C TYR A 112 0.57 -3.27 6.80
N LEU A 113 -0.20 -3.91 5.92
CA LEU A 113 0.26 -4.35 4.59
C LEU A 113 -0.27 -3.40 3.50
N GLU A 114 0.62 -2.87 2.67
CA GLU A 114 0.28 -2.19 1.41
C GLU A 114 0.62 -3.10 0.23
N THR A 115 -0.39 -3.48 -0.57
CA THR A 115 -0.22 -4.45 -1.66
C THR A 115 -1.11 -4.13 -2.85
N GLY A 116 -0.70 -4.58 -4.03
CA GLY A 116 -1.51 -4.55 -5.25
C GLY A 116 -2.73 -5.47 -5.22
N GLY A 117 -2.87 -6.35 -4.21
CA GLY A 117 -4.05 -7.18 -4.02
C GLY A 117 -4.29 -8.23 -5.11
N HIS A 118 -3.25 -8.69 -5.79
CA HIS A 118 -3.37 -9.65 -6.90
C HIS A 118 -2.75 -11.03 -6.59
N HIS A 119 -2.31 -11.24 -5.34
CA HIS A 119 -1.73 -12.50 -4.84
C HIS A 119 -2.51 -13.07 -3.65
N PRO A 120 -3.75 -13.58 -3.82
CA PRO A 120 -4.56 -14.07 -2.70
C PRO A 120 -3.92 -15.27 -1.99
N GLU A 121 -3.30 -16.22 -2.70
CA GLU A 121 -2.65 -17.39 -2.11
C GLU A 121 -1.41 -17.01 -1.27
N ALA A 122 -0.72 -15.95 -1.66
CA ALA A 122 0.40 -15.42 -0.90
C ALA A 122 -0.07 -14.69 0.37
N LEU A 123 -1.20 -13.98 0.28
CA LEU A 123 -1.82 -13.34 1.44
C LEU A 123 -2.17 -14.35 2.53
N GLU A 124 -2.75 -15.49 2.19
CA GLU A 124 -3.14 -16.52 3.16
C GLU A 124 -2.00 -16.92 4.10
N GLN A 125 -0.76 -16.91 3.61
CA GLN A 125 0.42 -17.29 4.40
C GLN A 125 0.75 -16.28 5.52
N ILE A 126 0.40 -15.01 5.35
CA ILE A 126 0.78 -13.94 6.29
C ILE A 126 -0.41 -13.24 6.95
N LEU A 127 -1.62 -13.46 6.44
CA LEU A 127 -2.85 -12.82 6.92
C LEU A 127 -3.06 -12.94 8.46
N PRO A 128 -2.75 -14.09 9.11
CA PRO A 128 -2.90 -14.22 10.57
C PRO A 128 -2.01 -13.28 11.39
N TYR A 129 -1.00 -12.66 10.78
CA TYR A 129 -0.06 -11.76 11.47
C TYR A 129 -0.36 -10.29 11.23
N LEU A 130 -1.30 -9.97 10.32
CA LEU A 130 -1.62 -8.60 9.93
C LEU A 130 -2.75 -8.04 10.80
N ASP A 131 -2.65 -6.75 11.10
CA ASP A 131 -3.70 -6.00 11.81
C ASP A 131 -4.53 -5.17 10.82
N SER A 132 -3.93 -4.71 9.72
CA SER A 132 -4.65 -4.00 8.64
C SER A 132 -4.03 -4.21 7.26
N VAL A 133 -4.87 -4.05 6.21
CA VAL A 133 -4.49 -4.20 4.81
C VAL A 133 -5.03 -3.04 3.99
N GLY A 134 -4.15 -2.34 3.29
CA GLY A 134 -4.48 -1.41 2.22
C GLY A 134 -4.29 -2.09 0.87
N MET A 135 -5.40 -2.45 0.24
CA MET A 135 -5.42 -3.13 -1.05
C MET A 135 -5.56 -2.14 -2.20
N ASP A 136 -4.57 -2.06 -3.09
CA ASP A 136 -4.60 -1.16 -4.24
C ASP A 136 -5.24 -1.86 -5.45
N ILE A 137 -6.54 -1.66 -5.65
CA ILE A 137 -7.28 -2.23 -6.80
C ILE A 137 -6.82 -1.53 -8.08
N LYS A 138 -6.28 -2.30 -9.02
CA LYS A 138 -5.75 -1.81 -10.29
C LYS A 138 -6.85 -1.68 -11.32
N LEU A 139 -7.14 -0.44 -11.74
CA LEU A 139 -8.06 -0.16 -12.86
C LEU A 139 -7.31 -0.34 -14.17
N PRO A 140 -7.75 -1.19 -15.11
CA PRO A 140 -7.09 -1.39 -16.40
C PRO A 140 -6.86 -0.11 -17.19
N SER A 141 -7.86 0.80 -17.20
CA SER A 141 -7.78 2.08 -17.90
C SER A 141 -6.69 3.03 -17.37
N VAL A 142 -6.18 2.81 -16.15
CA VAL A 142 -5.20 3.69 -15.51
C VAL A 142 -3.86 3.00 -15.29
N SER A 143 -3.88 1.74 -14.83
CA SER A 143 -2.67 0.99 -14.51
C SER A 143 -2.07 0.27 -15.71
N GLY A 144 -2.92 -0.14 -16.67
CA GLY A 144 -2.58 -1.10 -17.70
C GLY A 144 -2.66 -2.56 -17.23
N GLU A 145 -3.02 -2.80 -15.97
CA GLU A 145 -3.07 -4.11 -15.33
C GLU A 145 -4.52 -4.55 -15.09
N CYS A 146 -4.83 -5.84 -15.30
CA CYS A 146 -6.19 -6.39 -15.18
C CYS A 146 -6.20 -7.62 -14.26
N HIS A 147 -6.62 -7.44 -13.00
CA HIS A 147 -6.58 -8.46 -11.96
C HIS A 147 -7.91 -8.65 -11.22
N TRP A 148 -9.07 -8.44 -11.87
CA TRP A 148 -10.38 -8.39 -11.22
C TRP A 148 -10.72 -9.64 -10.38
N SER A 149 -10.47 -10.84 -10.90
CA SER A 149 -10.75 -12.09 -10.19
C SER A 149 -9.83 -12.30 -8.99
N ALA A 150 -8.56 -11.95 -9.13
CA ALA A 150 -7.60 -12.01 -8.01
C ALA A 150 -7.94 -10.98 -6.93
N HIS A 151 -8.31 -9.75 -7.33
CA HIS A 151 -8.77 -8.71 -6.41
C HIS A 151 -10.02 -9.14 -5.62
N GLU A 152 -10.99 -9.78 -6.26
CA GLU A 152 -12.18 -10.29 -5.58
C GLU A 152 -11.82 -11.39 -4.57
N ALA A 153 -11.01 -12.37 -4.98
CA ALA A 153 -10.57 -13.44 -4.09
C ALA A 153 -9.79 -12.89 -2.89
N PHE A 154 -8.87 -11.95 -3.14
CA PHE A 154 -8.09 -11.28 -2.12
C PHE A 154 -8.96 -10.54 -1.10
N LEU A 155 -9.91 -9.73 -1.57
CA LEU A 155 -10.80 -8.95 -0.72
C LEU A 155 -11.71 -9.84 0.13
N ARG A 156 -12.18 -10.97 -0.43
CA ARG A 156 -12.95 -11.98 0.32
C ARG A 156 -12.14 -12.65 1.43
N LEU A 157 -10.83 -12.85 1.25
CA LEU A 157 -9.95 -13.36 2.31
C LEU A 157 -9.85 -12.35 3.45
N CYS A 158 -9.61 -11.07 3.13
CA CYS A 158 -9.55 -10.02 4.14
C CYS A 158 -10.87 -9.87 4.92
N ASP A 159 -12.02 -9.84 4.23
CA ASP A 159 -13.34 -9.65 4.85
C ASP A 159 -13.72 -10.80 5.82
N ARG A 160 -13.17 -11.99 5.62
CA ARG A 160 -13.40 -13.16 6.50
C ARG A 160 -12.44 -13.25 7.67
N ALA A 161 -11.35 -12.53 7.64
CA ALA A 161 -10.32 -12.53 8.67
C ALA A 161 -10.55 -11.40 9.69
N PRO A 162 -9.99 -11.51 10.91
CA PRO A 162 -10.05 -10.44 11.91
C PRO A 162 -9.01 -9.34 11.60
N VAL A 163 -9.04 -8.80 10.39
CA VAL A 163 -8.12 -7.77 9.88
C VAL A 163 -8.94 -6.59 9.37
N GLU A 164 -8.48 -5.38 9.64
CA GLU A 164 -9.06 -4.19 9.01
C GLU A 164 -8.63 -4.11 7.54
N VAL A 165 -9.57 -3.91 6.62
CA VAL A 165 -9.26 -3.77 5.20
C VAL A 165 -9.87 -2.52 4.61
N PHE A 166 -9.14 -1.85 3.74
CA PHE A 166 -9.65 -0.81 2.87
C PHE A 166 -9.10 -0.96 1.46
N CYS A 167 -9.82 -0.44 0.47
CA CYS A 167 -9.39 -0.40 -0.91
C CYS A 167 -8.86 0.99 -1.25
N LYS A 168 -7.72 1.06 -1.90
CA LYS A 168 -7.17 2.24 -2.56
C LYS A 168 -7.29 2.06 -4.06
N VAL A 169 -7.60 3.12 -4.78
CA VAL A 169 -7.80 3.09 -6.23
C VAL A 169 -7.18 4.33 -6.83
N ILE A 170 -6.14 4.13 -7.63
CA ILE A 170 -5.52 5.25 -8.36
C ILE A 170 -6.41 5.64 -9.54
N ILE A 171 -6.73 6.92 -9.63
CA ILE A 171 -7.56 7.49 -10.69
C ILE A 171 -6.82 8.62 -11.40
N SER A 172 -7.10 8.77 -12.69
CA SER A 172 -6.51 9.77 -13.57
C SER A 172 -7.57 10.35 -14.51
N GLN A 173 -7.23 11.36 -15.28
CA GLN A 173 -8.14 11.94 -16.28
C GLN A 173 -8.65 10.88 -17.28
N THR A 174 -7.90 9.82 -17.52
CA THR A 174 -8.24 8.73 -18.47
C THR A 174 -8.98 7.56 -17.81
N THR A 175 -9.37 7.67 -16.53
CA THR A 175 -10.15 6.62 -15.87
C THR A 175 -11.45 6.35 -16.63
N ASP A 176 -11.66 5.09 -17.00
CA ASP A 176 -12.92 4.65 -17.63
C ASP A 176 -14.01 4.50 -16.55
N PRO A 177 -15.16 5.17 -16.69
CA PRO A 177 -16.30 4.96 -15.77
C PRO A 177 -16.75 3.50 -15.65
N ALA A 178 -16.58 2.69 -16.70
CA ALA A 178 -16.91 1.26 -16.65
C ALA A 178 -16.01 0.48 -15.67
N ASP A 179 -14.73 0.86 -15.53
CA ASP A 179 -13.85 0.28 -14.53
C ASP A 179 -14.33 0.63 -13.10
N LEU A 180 -14.87 1.84 -12.90
CA LEU A 180 -15.43 2.26 -11.62
C LEU A 180 -16.73 1.52 -11.29
N ASP A 181 -17.59 1.26 -12.26
CA ASP A 181 -18.80 0.44 -12.06
C ASP A 181 -18.44 -0.99 -11.68
N ARG A 182 -17.42 -1.56 -12.34
CA ARG A 182 -16.92 -2.89 -12.02
C ARG A 182 -16.29 -2.95 -10.63
N LEU A 183 -15.51 -1.94 -10.27
CA LEU A 183 -14.96 -1.78 -8.92
C LEU A 183 -16.08 -1.75 -7.86
N ALA A 184 -17.08 -0.89 -8.06
CA ALA A 184 -18.20 -0.77 -7.12
C ALA A 184 -18.94 -2.10 -6.94
N THR A 185 -19.22 -2.79 -8.06
CA THR A 185 -19.86 -4.10 -8.05
C THR A 185 -19.00 -5.14 -7.33
N LEU A 186 -17.70 -5.18 -7.58
CA LEU A 186 -16.78 -6.10 -6.92
C LEU A 186 -16.76 -5.87 -5.41
N VAL A 187 -16.54 -4.64 -4.95
CA VAL A 187 -16.48 -4.34 -3.52
C VAL A 187 -17.83 -4.59 -2.85
N ALA A 188 -18.93 -4.15 -3.47
CA ALA A 188 -20.29 -4.38 -2.92
C ALA A 188 -20.64 -5.87 -2.81
N SER A 189 -20.15 -6.71 -3.75
CA SER A 189 -20.39 -8.18 -3.71
C SER A 189 -19.67 -8.88 -2.56
N VAL A 190 -18.62 -8.26 -2.01
CA VAL A 190 -17.90 -8.75 -0.83
C VAL A 190 -18.49 -8.12 0.42
N ASN A 191 -18.39 -6.79 0.54
CA ASN A 191 -18.92 -6.05 1.67
C ASN A 191 -19.01 -4.55 1.30
N PRO A 192 -20.22 -3.96 1.16
CA PRO A 192 -20.39 -2.55 0.78
C PRO A 192 -19.90 -1.54 1.82
N HIS A 193 -19.51 -2.01 3.01
CA HIS A 193 -18.98 -1.17 4.09
C HIS A 193 -17.47 -1.04 4.07
N ILE A 194 -16.75 -1.79 3.24
CA ILE A 194 -15.29 -1.65 3.09
C ILE A 194 -14.99 -0.24 2.57
N PRO A 195 -14.13 0.53 3.26
CA PRO A 195 -13.77 1.87 2.83
C PRO A 195 -13.01 1.85 1.49
N VAL A 196 -13.40 2.73 0.57
CA VAL A 196 -12.73 2.93 -0.73
C VAL A 196 -12.15 4.34 -0.81
N PHE A 197 -10.87 4.43 -1.11
CA PHE A 197 -10.14 5.67 -1.26
C PHE A 197 -9.78 5.89 -2.73
N LEU A 198 -10.45 6.85 -3.37
CA LEU A 198 -10.07 7.34 -4.69
C LEU A 198 -8.86 8.25 -4.54
N GLN A 199 -7.73 7.84 -5.10
CA GLN A 199 -6.49 8.60 -5.04
C GLN A 199 -6.15 9.16 -6.42
N PRO A 200 -6.25 10.50 -6.60
CA PRO A 200 -5.79 11.14 -7.83
C PRO A 200 -4.30 10.88 -8.05
N VAL A 201 -3.95 10.50 -9.29
CA VAL A 201 -2.55 10.37 -9.67
C VAL A 201 -1.81 11.68 -9.44
N THR A 202 -0.62 11.59 -8.85
CA THR A 202 0.28 12.76 -8.75
C THR A 202 1.21 12.76 -9.95
N PRO A 203 1.29 13.86 -10.72
CA PRO A 203 2.20 13.97 -11.83
C PRO A 203 3.67 13.77 -11.37
N VAL A 204 4.35 12.78 -11.94
CA VAL A 204 5.79 12.55 -11.73
C VAL A 204 6.54 13.20 -12.89
N GLY A 205 7.52 14.05 -12.62
CA GLY A 205 8.21 14.90 -13.61
C GLY A 205 9.02 14.20 -14.72
N THR A 206 8.73 12.94 -15.05
CA THR A 206 9.51 12.10 -15.98
C THR A 206 8.80 11.74 -17.28
N GLY A 207 7.85 12.54 -17.76
CA GLY A 207 7.28 12.41 -19.11
C GLY A 207 6.28 11.26 -19.35
N ARG A 208 6.00 10.42 -18.35
CA ARG A 208 4.92 9.39 -18.38
C ARG A 208 3.72 9.83 -17.55
N CYS A 209 3.35 11.09 -17.69
CA CYS A 209 2.36 11.66 -16.80
C CYS A 209 0.96 11.54 -17.40
N THR A 210 0.18 10.58 -16.88
CA THR A 210 -1.26 10.65 -17.04
C THR A 210 -1.76 11.84 -16.21
N PRO A 211 -2.50 12.80 -16.80
CA PRO A 211 -2.98 13.95 -16.04
C PRO A 211 -3.89 13.54 -14.88
N PRO A 212 -3.86 14.26 -13.75
CA PRO A 212 -4.81 14.03 -12.67
C PRO A 212 -6.25 14.33 -13.16
N PRO A 213 -7.26 13.71 -12.53
CA PRO A 213 -8.65 14.00 -12.86
C PRO A 213 -9.03 15.45 -12.56
N THR A 214 -10.01 15.98 -13.29
CA THR A 214 -10.57 17.31 -13.00
C THR A 214 -11.41 17.27 -11.71
N PRO A 215 -11.65 18.44 -11.05
CA PRO A 215 -12.53 18.50 -9.88
C PRO A 215 -13.93 17.92 -10.15
N GLU A 216 -14.49 18.15 -11.35
CA GLU A 216 -15.81 17.64 -11.74
C GLU A 216 -15.79 16.13 -11.91
N GLN A 217 -14.70 15.55 -12.44
CA GLN A 217 -14.51 14.09 -12.53
C GLN A 217 -14.47 13.47 -11.13
N LEU A 218 -13.73 14.07 -10.20
CA LEU A 218 -13.64 13.58 -8.82
C LEU A 218 -15.00 13.50 -8.14
N LEU A 219 -15.80 14.57 -8.24
CA LEU A 219 -17.15 14.63 -7.66
C LEU A 219 -18.08 13.59 -8.30
N ARG A 220 -18.03 13.46 -9.62
CA ARG A 220 -18.85 12.51 -10.39
C ARG A 220 -18.51 11.07 -10.01
N TRP A 221 -17.24 10.69 -10.00
CA TRP A 221 -16.80 9.33 -9.71
C TRP A 221 -17.03 8.95 -8.25
N GLN A 222 -16.83 9.89 -7.33
CA GLN A 222 -17.20 9.64 -5.93
C GLN A 222 -18.71 9.37 -5.78
N ALA A 223 -19.57 10.15 -6.45
CA ALA A 223 -21.01 9.94 -6.44
C ALA A 223 -21.41 8.59 -7.09
N GLN A 224 -20.76 8.23 -8.22
CA GLN A 224 -20.95 6.95 -8.89
C GLN A 224 -20.69 5.76 -7.95
N LEU A 225 -19.56 5.75 -7.27
CA LEU A 225 -19.22 4.68 -6.32
C LEU A 225 -20.14 4.68 -5.08
N LYS A 226 -20.52 5.86 -4.58
CA LYS A 226 -21.46 5.98 -3.43
C LYS A 226 -22.87 5.49 -3.73
N ALA A 227 -23.23 5.25 -4.98
CA ALA A 227 -24.50 4.61 -5.31
C ALA A 227 -24.58 3.14 -4.83
N GLN A 228 -23.44 2.48 -4.64
CA GLN A 228 -23.35 1.09 -4.20
C GLN A 228 -22.54 0.90 -2.90
N LEU A 229 -21.65 1.83 -2.55
CA LEU A 229 -20.71 1.73 -1.43
C LEU A 229 -20.97 2.81 -0.38
N THR A 230 -20.88 2.45 0.89
CA THR A 230 -21.21 3.37 1.99
C THR A 230 -20.08 4.33 2.34
N GLN A 231 -18.82 3.94 2.12
CA GLN A 231 -17.63 4.69 2.53
C GLN A 231 -16.71 4.94 1.33
N VAL A 232 -16.89 6.07 0.63
CA VAL A 232 -16.01 6.48 -0.47
C VAL A 232 -15.43 7.87 -0.17
N ARG A 233 -14.11 7.96 -0.16
CA ARG A 233 -13.37 9.21 0.09
C ARG A 233 -12.42 9.49 -1.07
N VAL A 234 -12.16 10.77 -1.33
CA VAL A 234 -11.09 11.21 -2.23
C VAL A 234 -9.92 11.68 -1.38
N VAL A 235 -8.76 11.04 -1.52
CA VAL A 235 -7.56 11.35 -0.73
C VAL A 235 -6.36 11.43 -1.66
N PRO A 236 -5.75 12.63 -1.82
CA PRO A 236 -4.51 12.77 -2.59
C PRO A 236 -3.32 12.18 -1.83
N GLN A 237 -2.18 12.01 -2.51
CA GLN A 237 -0.91 11.62 -1.87
C GLN A 237 -0.38 12.79 -1.01
N THR A 238 -0.78 12.85 0.25
CA THR A 238 -0.44 13.97 1.15
C THR A 238 1.05 14.01 1.50
N HIS A 239 1.75 12.87 1.50
CA HIS A 239 3.18 12.81 1.73
C HIS A 239 3.99 13.63 0.71
N LYS A 240 3.49 13.79 -0.52
CA LYS A 240 4.13 14.64 -1.54
C LYS A 240 4.14 16.12 -1.13
N TYR A 241 3.04 16.60 -0.53
CA TYR A 241 2.96 17.97 -0.01
C TYR A 241 3.81 18.19 1.24
N LEU A 242 3.95 17.15 2.07
CA LEU A 242 4.76 17.18 3.30
C LEU A 242 6.25 16.95 3.03
N GLY A 243 6.67 16.70 1.79
CA GLY A 243 8.04 16.35 1.46
C GLY A 243 8.51 15.04 2.10
N GLN A 244 7.58 14.12 2.40
CA GLN A 244 7.87 12.79 2.91
C GLN A 244 8.24 11.83 1.76
N ARG A 245 8.80 10.64 2.08
CA ARG A 245 9.20 9.61 1.11
C ARG A 245 8.06 8.69 0.77
#